data_8d342d74a746e3441a71971fe4af0785
#
_entry.id   8d342d74a746e3441a71971fe4af0785
#
_cell.length_a   1.000
_cell.length_b   1.000
_cell.length_c   1.000
_cell.angle_alpha   90.00
_cell.angle_beta   90.00
_cell.angle_gamma   90.00
#
_symmetry.space_group_name_H-M   'P 1'
#
loop_
_entity.id
_entity.type
_entity.pdbx_description
1 polymer ?
#
loop_
_entity_poly.entity_id
_entity_poly.type
_entity_poly.pdbx_seq_one_letter_code
_entity_poly.pdbx_strand_id
1 'polypeptide(L)'
;RSEQGKILAVLWNSETGCATATDIALATGLANNTLTTMIKKLEEQNLVTISPCGEDKRKKYLVLTELGQSQKEVGHRVSQKLDTIFYKGFTEEEIRQFEAFQERILANLKEEENED
;
A
#
# COMPACT_ATOMS: atom_id res chain seq x y z
N ARG A 1 -8.79 5.73 3.23
CA ARG A 1 -7.78 4.68 3.27
C ARG A 1 -6.63 5.06 4.13
N SER A 2 -6.20 4.14 4.96
CA SER A 2 -5.10 4.41 5.87
C SER A 2 -3.75 4.24 5.18
N GLU A 3 -2.78 5.00 5.62
CA GLU A 3 -1.38 4.86 5.18
C GLU A 3 -0.84 3.48 5.55
N GLN A 4 -1.34 2.88 6.62
CA GLN A 4 -0.97 1.52 7.01
C GLN A 4 -1.29 0.52 5.89
N GLY A 5 -2.45 0.67 5.25
CA GLY A 5 -2.85 -0.17 4.12
C GLY A 5 -1.91 -0.06 2.94
N LYS A 6 -1.40 1.14 2.67
CA LYS A 6 -0.42 1.37 1.58
C LYS A 6 0.89 0.63 1.86
N ILE A 7 1.37 0.69 3.10
CA ILE A 7 2.60 0.02 3.51
C ILE A 7 2.44 -1.50 3.40
N LEU A 8 1.32 -2.03 3.91
CA LEU A 8 1.03 -3.46 3.83
C LEU A 8 0.94 -3.92 2.37
N ALA A 9 0.33 -3.12 1.50
CA ALA A 9 0.22 -3.46 0.07
C ALA A 9 1.59 -3.63 -0.58
N VAL A 10 2.54 -2.76 -0.25
CA VAL A 10 3.92 -2.88 -0.77
C VAL A 10 4.54 -4.22 -0.34
N LEU A 11 4.36 -4.59 0.92
CA LEU A 11 4.90 -5.84 1.45
C LEU A 11 4.20 -7.07 0.85
N TRP A 12 2.88 -7.01 0.67
CA TRP A 12 2.12 -8.10 0.05
C TRP A 12 2.56 -8.33 -1.40
N ASN A 13 2.92 -7.27 -2.10
CA ASN A 13 3.36 -7.35 -3.51
C ASN A 13 4.83 -7.67 -3.66
N SER A 14 5.60 -7.67 -2.58
CA SER A 14 7.00 -8.04 -2.61
C SER A 14 7.15 -9.56 -2.73
N GLU A 15 8.05 -10.01 -3.58
CA GLU A 15 8.31 -11.44 -3.77
C GLU A 15 8.82 -12.12 -2.50
N THR A 16 9.56 -11.39 -1.68
CA THR A 16 10.16 -11.93 -0.47
C THR A 16 9.33 -11.65 0.79
N GLY A 17 8.30 -10.82 0.68
CA GLY A 17 7.52 -10.39 1.83
C GLY A 17 8.24 -9.39 2.72
N CYS A 18 9.35 -8.83 2.26
CA CYS A 18 10.11 -7.84 3.02
C CYS A 18 10.54 -6.67 2.13
N ALA A 19 10.75 -5.52 2.74
CA ALA A 19 11.19 -4.31 2.04
C ALA A 19 11.85 -3.37 3.03
N THR A 20 12.77 -2.52 2.55
CA THR A 20 13.37 -1.49 3.39
C THR A 20 12.41 -0.30 3.53
N ALA A 21 12.63 0.51 4.56
CA ALA A 21 11.86 1.75 4.73
C ALA A 21 12.01 2.66 3.50
N THR A 22 13.20 2.71 2.91
CA THR A 22 13.47 3.49 1.70
C THR A 22 12.60 3.00 0.53
N ASP A 23 12.53 1.68 0.33
CA ASP A 23 11.71 1.09 -0.74
C ASP A 23 10.23 1.45 -0.54
N ILE A 24 9.77 1.38 0.70
CA ILE A 24 8.38 1.70 1.03
C ILE A 24 8.09 3.18 0.82
N ALA A 25 9.02 4.05 1.21
CA ALA A 25 8.87 5.49 0.99
C ALA A 25 8.75 5.83 -0.49
N LEU A 26 9.59 5.21 -1.33
CA LEU A 26 9.55 5.41 -2.78
C LEU A 26 8.24 4.89 -3.39
N ALA A 27 7.77 3.75 -2.94
CA ALA A 27 6.55 3.13 -3.48
C ALA A 27 5.27 3.85 -3.05
N THR A 28 5.24 4.40 -1.82
CA THR A 28 4.03 5.02 -1.26
C THR A 28 3.99 6.53 -1.39
N GLY A 29 5.16 7.17 -1.53
CA GLY A 29 5.26 8.63 -1.54
C GLY A 29 5.06 9.26 -0.17
N LEU A 30 5.06 8.48 0.90
CA LEU A 30 4.87 9.00 2.26
C LEU A 30 6.13 9.70 2.76
N ALA A 31 5.94 10.76 3.54
CA ALA A 31 7.05 11.46 4.19
C ALA A 31 7.69 10.56 5.25
N ASN A 32 8.98 10.77 5.51
CA ASN A 32 9.74 9.93 6.43
C ASN A 32 9.15 9.86 7.85
N ASN A 33 8.71 10.98 8.39
CA ASN A 33 8.11 10.99 9.73
C ASN A 33 6.76 10.27 9.77
N THR A 34 5.95 10.41 8.74
CA THR A 34 4.70 9.66 8.62
C THR A 34 4.99 8.16 8.53
N LEU A 35 5.96 7.81 7.69
CA LEU A 35 6.36 6.42 7.49
C LEU A 35 6.85 5.79 8.79
N THR A 36 7.74 6.48 9.52
CA THR A 36 8.28 5.99 10.79
C THR A 36 7.16 5.74 11.80
N THR A 37 6.21 6.67 11.90
CA THR A 37 5.07 6.54 12.81
C THR A 37 4.19 5.36 12.44
N MET A 38 3.90 5.19 11.14
CA MET A 38 3.05 4.10 10.66
C MET A 38 3.73 2.74 10.85
N ILE A 39 5.04 2.64 10.60
CA ILE A 39 5.79 1.41 10.81
C ILE A 39 5.73 0.99 12.27
N LYS A 40 5.90 1.94 13.18
CA LYS A 40 5.82 1.67 14.62
C LYS A 40 4.44 1.12 15.01
N LYS A 41 3.39 1.69 14.46
CA LYS A 41 2.03 1.22 14.71
C LYS A 41 1.81 -0.20 14.18
N LEU A 42 2.35 -0.50 13.00
CA LEU A 42 2.26 -1.84 12.43
C LEU A 42 3.00 -2.88 13.28
N GLU A 43 4.16 -2.50 13.83
CA GLU A 43 4.89 -3.36 14.77
C GLU A 43 4.09 -3.62 16.04
N GLU A 44 3.49 -2.58 16.61
CA GLU A 44 2.68 -2.68 17.82
C GLU A 44 1.46 -3.58 17.61
N GLN A 45 0.93 -3.60 16.39
CA GLN A 45 -0.19 -4.46 16.03
C GLN A 45 0.24 -5.87 15.62
N ASN A 46 1.53 -6.17 15.66
CA ASN A 46 2.11 -7.45 15.28
C ASN A 46 1.89 -7.83 13.81
N LEU A 47 1.73 -6.84 12.95
CA LEU A 47 1.55 -7.06 11.52
C LEU A 47 2.88 -7.15 10.78
N VAL A 48 3.90 -6.48 11.29
CA VAL A 48 5.26 -6.53 10.74
C VAL A 48 6.28 -6.65 11.86
N THR A 49 7.47 -7.17 11.51
CA THR A 49 8.64 -7.13 12.38
C THR A 49 9.77 -6.48 11.60
N ILE A 50 10.75 -5.94 12.32
CA ILE A 50 11.96 -5.41 11.70
C ILE A 50 13.07 -6.43 11.93
N SER A 51 13.66 -6.92 10.86
CA SER A 51 14.73 -7.90 10.94
C SER A 51 15.61 -7.84 9.70
N PRO A 52 16.83 -8.39 9.77
CA PRO A 52 17.64 -8.53 8.57
C PRO A 52 16.96 -9.49 7.60
N CYS A 53 16.99 -9.18 6.33
CA CYS A 53 16.43 -10.02 5.27
C CYS A 53 17.46 -10.07 4.16
N GLY A 54 17.80 -11.27 3.70
CA GLY A 54 18.80 -11.44 2.67
C GLY A 54 20.23 -11.43 3.23
N GLU A 55 21.19 -11.17 2.36
CA GLU A 55 22.62 -11.29 2.68
C GLU A 55 23.21 -10.10 3.41
N ASP A 56 22.65 -8.91 3.22
CA ASP A 56 23.18 -7.70 3.84
C ASP A 56 22.54 -7.48 5.21
N LYS A 57 23.24 -7.92 6.24
CA LYS A 57 22.79 -7.82 7.63
C LYS A 57 22.80 -6.39 8.18
N ARG A 58 23.36 -5.44 7.44
CA ARG A 58 23.39 -4.03 7.87
C ARG A 58 22.07 -3.33 7.57
N LYS A 59 21.29 -3.86 6.62
CA LYS A 59 20.00 -3.29 6.26
C LYS A 59 18.91 -3.85 7.14
N LYS A 60 18.01 -2.98 7.56
CA LYS A 60 16.82 -3.38 8.30
C LYS A 60 15.64 -3.42 7.35
N TYR A 61 14.94 -4.53 7.38
CA TYR A 61 13.78 -4.75 6.53
C TYR A 61 12.53 -4.88 7.36
N LEU A 62 11.41 -4.38 6.83
CA LEU A 62 10.10 -4.71 7.35
C LEU A 62 9.70 -6.05 6.77
N VAL A 63 9.31 -6.98 7.64
CA VAL A 63 8.91 -8.33 7.24
C VAL A 63 7.51 -8.58 7.76
N LEU A 64 6.63 -9.08 6.89
CA LEU A 64 5.26 -9.44 7.30
C LEU A 64 5.29 -10.61 8.27
N THR A 65 4.49 -10.50 9.33
CA THR A 65 4.21 -11.64 10.21
C THR A 65 3.14 -12.52 9.58
N GLU A 66 2.84 -13.66 10.19
CA GLU A 66 1.71 -14.48 9.74
C GLU A 66 0.41 -13.69 9.78
N LEU A 67 0.23 -12.89 10.85
CA LEU A 67 -0.95 -12.04 10.97
C LEU A 67 -1.01 -11.01 9.85
N GLY A 68 0.13 -10.37 9.53
CA GLY A 68 0.23 -9.41 8.44
C GLY A 68 -0.13 -10.03 7.08
N GLN A 69 0.33 -11.26 6.84
CA GLN A 69 -0.01 -11.98 5.61
C GLN A 69 -1.51 -12.29 5.53
N SER A 70 -2.10 -12.69 6.65
CA SER A 70 -3.52 -13.04 6.68
C SER A 70 -4.43 -11.86 6.37
N GLN A 71 -3.99 -10.64 6.67
CA GLN A 71 -4.78 -9.44 6.42
C GLN A 71 -4.95 -9.13 4.92
N LYS A 72 -4.10 -9.69 4.07
CA LYS A 72 -4.21 -9.53 2.62
C LYS A 72 -5.56 -10.00 2.11
N GLU A 73 -5.98 -11.19 2.49
CA GLU A 73 -7.28 -11.74 2.07
C GLU A 73 -8.44 -10.94 2.61
N VAL A 74 -8.38 -10.53 3.87
CA VAL A 74 -9.43 -9.72 4.49
C VAL A 74 -9.60 -8.41 3.73
N GLY A 75 -8.50 -7.69 3.50
CA GLY A 75 -8.52 -6.44 2.75
C GLY A 75 -9.06 -6.61 1.34
N HIS A 76 -8.66 -7.68 0.68
CA HIS A 76 -9.10 -7.98 -0.69
C HIS A 76 -10.61 -8.23 -0.76
N ARG A 77 -11.15 -9.00 0.18
CA ARG A 77 -12.61 -9.27 0.24
C ARG A 77 -13.41 -8.00 0.46
N VAL A 78 -12.97 -7.15 1.36
CA VAL A 78 -13.63 -5.87 1.64
C VAL A 78 -13.62 -5.00 0.39
N SER A 79 -12.48 -4.90 -0.30
CA SER A 79 -12.35 -4.12 -1.53
C SER A 79 -13.27 -4.63 -2.62
N GLN A 80 -13.34 -5.94 -2.83
CA GLN A 80 -14.23 -6.54 -3.84
C GLN A 80 -15.70 -6.24 -3.55
N LYS A 81 -16.09 -6.35 -2.29
CA LYS A 81 -17.47 -6.07 -1.88
C LYS A 81 -17.82 -4.60 -2.11
N LEU A 82 -16.94 -3.69 -1.76
CA LEU A 82 -17.14 -2.26 -1.99
C LEU A 82 -17.25 -1.95 -3.47
N ASP A 83 -16.40 -2.55 -4.31
CA ASP A 83 -16.44 -2.36 -5.75
C ASP A 83 -17.75 -2.86 -6.34
N THR A 84 -18.26 -3.99 -5.86
CA THR A 84 -19.55 -4.54 -6.31
C THR A 84 -20.69 -3.57 -6.03
N ILE A 85 -20.68 -2.96 -4.85
CA ILE A 85 -21.69 -1.98 -4.46
C ILE A 85 -21.53 -0.70 -5.27
N PHE A 86 -20.30 -0.20 -5.37
CA PHE A 86 -19.98 1.06 -6.02
C PHE A 86 -20.35 1.04 -7.50
N TYR A 87 -20.04 -0.06 -8.19
CA TYR A 87 -20.26 -0.17 -9.62
C TYR A 87 -21.55 -0.94 -10.00
N LYS A 88 -22.46 -1.07 -9.06
CA LYS A 88 -23.73 -1.79 -9.31
C LYS A 88 -24.44 -1.15 -10.51
N GLY A 89 -24.77 -1.97 -11.50
CA GLY A 89 -25.48 -1.51 -12.69
C GLY A 89 -24.59 -0.97 -13.81
N PHE A 90 -23.27 -0.94 -13.58
CA PHE A 90 -22.32 -0.49 -14.59
C PHE A 90 -21.80 -1.69 -15.39
N THR A 91 -21.58 -1.47 -16.70
CA THR A 91 -20.89 -2.46 -17.53
C THR A 91 -19.38 -2.37 -17.27
N GLU A 92 -18.63 -3.39 -17.67
CA GLU A 92 -17.17 -3.38 -17.57
C GLU A 92 -16.56 -2.23 -18.35
N GLU A 93 -17.12 -1.93 -19.53
CA GLU A 93 -16.67 -0.81 -20.35
C GLU A 93 -16.85 0.52 -19.64
N GLU A 94 -18.01 0.72 -19.01
CA GLU A 94 -18.28 1.93 -18.25
C GLU A 94 -17.34 2.09 -17.07
N ILE A 95 -17.03 1.01 -16.39
CA ILE A 95 -16.08 1.01 -15.26
C ILE A 95 -14.70 1.45 -15.76
N ARG A 96 -14.23 0.88 -16.88
CA ARG A 96 -12.92 1.25 -17.45
C ARG A 96 -12.87 2.72 -17.84
N GLN A 97 -13.93 3.24 -18.43
CA GLN A 97 -14.01 4.64 -18.83
C GLN A 97 -13.95 5.55 -17.60
N PHE A 98 -14.69 5.21 -16.56
CA PHE A 98 -14.72 5.99 -15.32
C PHE A 98 -13.33 6.01 -14.66
N GLU A 99 -12.69 4.87 -14.56
CA GLU A 99 -11.36 4.77 -13.94
C GLU A 99 -10.31 5.52 -14.76
N ALA A 100 -10.42 5.49 -16.10
CA ALA A 100 -9.53 6.25 -16.96
C ALA A 100 -9.68 7.75 -16.73
N PHE A 101 -10.91 8.22 -16.55
CA PHE A 101 -11.17 9.64 -16.27
C PHE A 101 -10.60 10.03 -14.91
N GLN A 102 -10.72 9.17 -13.90
CA GLN A 102 -10.14 9.42 -12.59
C GLN A 102 -8.61 9.56 -12.66
N GLU A 103 -7.95 8.71 -13.44
CA GLU A 103 -6.50 8.79 -13.64
C GLU A 103 -6.09 10.12 -14.28
N ARG A 104 -6.87 10.60 -15.24
CA ARG A 104 -6.62 11.89 -15.88
C ARG A 104 -6.73 13.03 -14.88
N ILE A 105 -7.73 12.98 -14.02
CA ILE A 105 -7.92 13.97 -12.95
C ILE A 105 -6.74 13.97 -12.00
N LEU A 106 -6.31 12.77 -11.57
CA LEU A 106 -5.17 12.62 -10.67
C LEU A 106 -3.88 13.15 -11.30
N ALA A 107 -3.67 12.89 -12.58
CA ALA A 107 -2.51 13.40 -13.31
C ALA A 107 -2.50 14.92 -13.31
N ASN A 108 -3.66 15.55 -13.54
CA ASN A 108 -3.78 17.02 -13.51
C ASN A 108 -3.44 17.60 -12.13
N LEU A 109 -3.93 16.93 -11.07
CA LEU A 109 -3.65 17.37 -9.70
C LEU A 109 -2.17 17.24 -9.35
N LYS A 110 -1.52 16.19 -9.78
CA LYS A 110 -0.08 15.99 -9.56
C LYS A 110 0.74 17.05 -10.30
N GLU A 111 0.33 17.41 -11.50
CA GLU A 111 1.00 18.45 -12.28
C GLU A 111 0.97 19.78 -11.56
N GLU A 112 -0.16 20.16 -10.97
CA GLU A 112 -0.28 21.37 -10.19
C GLU A 112 0.61 21.35 -8.94
N GLU A 113 0.70 20.21 -8.26
CA GLU A 113 1.59 20.08 -7.10
C GLU A 113 3.04 20.29 -7.47
N ASN A 114 3.46 19.84 -8.66
CA ASN A 114 4.85 19.95 -9.12
C ASN A 114 5.22 21.37 -9.58
N GLU A 115 4.25 22.21 -9.88
CA GLU A 115 4.49 23.60 -10.29
C GLU A 115 4.71 24.54 -9.10
N ASP A 116 4.35 24.14 -7.93
CA ASP A 116 4.58 24.89 -6.70
C ASP A 116 5.97 24.58 -6.13
#